data_28adca5b51b44ddb8e519d858a8a0911
#
_entry.id   28adca5b51b44ddb8e519d858a8a0911
#
_cell.length_a   1.000
_cell.length_b   1.000
_cell.length_c   1.000
_cell.angle_alpha   90.00
_cell.angle_beta   90.00
_cell.angle_gamma   90.00
#
_symmetry.space_group_name_H-M   'P 1'
#
loop_
_entity.id
_entity.type
_entity.pdbx_description
1 polymer ?
#
loop_
_entity_poly.entity_id
_entity_poly.type
_entity_poly.pdbx_seq_one_letter_code
_entity_poly.pdbx_strand_id
1 'polypeptide(L)'
;MNLILFDDNDRLDAQRMHLRDPVRLRHLREIHRAVPGDELSVGLIGGALGHGRLQSLDDTGAIFTVTLDRNPPAPLPVHLLLALPRPRMLARTLEHVTALGVKQLTLLHTRRVEKSYWQSPELTPEKVRHHLILGLEQARDTHLPSVTFEPRFKPFIEDRLPAQLSGRRALIAHPGMATTCPRGLDEPVTLAIGPEGGFVPYEVERFEALGFEGVHLGERILRVETAVTALLARLF
;
A
#
# COMPACT_ATOMS: atom_id res chain seq x y z
N MET A 1 -14.96 -7.25 4.57
CA MET A 1 -13.68 -8.01 4.49
C MET A 1 -13.84 -9.07 3.41
N ASN A 2 -13.04 -8.99 2.35
CA ASN A 2 -13.15 -9.90 1.21
C ASN A 2 -12.20 -11.10 1.34
N LEU A 3 -11.29 -11.03 2.31
CA LEU A 3 -10.28 -12.02 2.63
C LEU A 3 -9.99 -11.97 4.13
N ILE A 4 -9.79 -13.09 4.77
CA ILE A 4 -9.24 -13.19 6.13
C ILE A 4 -7.76 -13.52 5.99
N LEU A 5 -6.89 -12.62 6.44
CA LEU A 5 -5.46 -12.86 6.44
C LEU A 5 -5.00 -13.44 7.78
N PHE A 6 -4.31 -14.55 7.71
CA PHE A 6 -3.59 -15.15 8.82
C PHE A 6 -2.11 -14.78 8.77
N ASP A 7 -1.51 -14.78 9.93
CA ASP A 7 -0.05 -14.68 10.11
C ASP A 7 0.45 -16.03 10.68
N ASP A 8 1.73 -16.27 10.63
CA ASP A 8 2.28 -17.54 11.12
C ASP A 8 2.00 -17.80 12.61
N ASN A 9 1.81 -16.74 13.41
CA ASN A 9 1.42 -16.85 14.81
C ASN A 9 -0.03 -17.34 15.01
N ASP A 10 -0.86 -17.27 13.98
CA ASP A 10 -2.23 -17.78 14.00
C ASP A 10 -2.29 -19.29 13.74
N ARG A 11 -1.17 -19.90 13.36
CA ARG A 11 -1.08 -21.33 13.04
C ARG A 11 -1.21 -22.20 14.27
N LEU A 12 -2.16 -23.12 14.26
CA LEU A 12 -2.29 -24.19 15.27
C LEU A 12 -1.53 -25.46 14.85
N ASP A 13 -1.64 -25.81 13.56
CA ASP A 13 -0.95 -26.94 12.94
C ASP A 13 -0.87 -26.76 11.41
N ALA A 14 -0.59 -27.81 10.67
CA ALA A 14 -0.42 -27.76 9.21
C ALA A 14 -1.65 -27.25 8.45
N GLN A 15 -2.85 -27.44 8.99
CA GLN A 15 -4.11 -27.16 8.32
C GLN A 15 -5.04 -26.23 9.11
N ARG A 16 -4.74 -25.94 10.38
CA ARG A 16 -5.64 -25.14 11.22
C ARG A 16 -5.02 -23.80 11.59
N MET A 17 -5.85 -22.76 11.48
CA MET A 17 -5.55 -21.39 11.86
C MET A 17 -6.51 -20.89 12.92
N HIS A 18 -6.03 -20.07 13.84
CA HIS A 18 -6.81 -19.48 14.93
C HIS A 18 -6.79 -17.97 14.86
N LEU A 19 -7.84 -17.37 14.35
CA LEU A 19 -8.04 -15.94 14.35
C LEU A 19 -8.41 -15.45 15.75
N ARG A 20 -7.60 -14.52 16.32
CA ARG A 20 -7.82 -13.95 17.67
C ARG A 20 -8.09 -12.45 17.65
N ASP A 21 -7.94 -11.77 16.51
CA ASP A 21 -8.13 -10.33 16.41
C ASP A 21 -9.57 -9.93 16.71
N PRO A 22 -9.83 -9.08 17.75
CA PRO A 22 -11.19 -8.76 18.19
C PRO A 22 -12.02 -8.02 17.12
N VAL A 23 -11.37 -7.20 16.29
CA VAL A 23 -12.07 -6.42 15.25
C VAL A 23 -12.54 -7.35 14.14
N ARG A 24 -11.71 -8.29 13.73
CA ARG A 24 -12.05 -9.30 12.71
C ARG A 24 -13.09 -10.30 13.23
N LEU A 25 -12.97 -10.73 14.50
CA LEU A 25 -13.99 -11.59 15.13
C LEU A 25 -15.36 -10.92 15.17
N ARG A 26 -15.41 -9.64 15.55
CA ARG A 26 -16.64 -8.86 15.49
C ARG A 26 -17.20 -8.79 14.07
N HIS A 27 -16.35 -8.55 13.09
CA HIS A 27 -16.77 -8.50 11.68
C HIS A 27 -17.34 -9.83 11.19
N LEU A 28 -16.72 -10.96 11.57
CA LEU A 28 -17.25 -12.29 11.28
C LEU A 28 -18.63 -12.51 11.86
N ARG A 29 -18.88 -12.10 13.10
CA ARG A 29 -20.16 -12.28 13.79
C ARG A 29 -21.26 -11.34 13.29
N GLU A 30 -20.96 -10.04 13.28
CA GLU A 30 -21.97 -9.00 13.08
C GLU A 30 -22.26 -8.73 11.60
N ILE A 31 -21.24 -8.80 10.77
CA ILE A 31 -21.34 -8.44 9.34
C ILE A 31 -21.51 -9.69 8.48
N HIS A 32 -20.61 -10.66 8.59
CA HIS A 32 -20.71 -11.90 7.85
C HIS A 32 -21.76 -12.84 8.43
N ARG A 33 -22.05 -12.72 9.74
CA ARG A 33 -22.93 -13.64 10.47
C ARG A 33 -22.53 -15.10 10.27
N ALA A 34 -21.19 -15.30 10.26
CA ALA A 34 -20.59 -16.59 9.98
C ALA A 34 -20.96 -17.63 11.05
N VAL A 35 -21.23 -18.84 10.62
CA VAL A 35 -21.53 -19.98 11.48
C VAL A 35 -20.56 -21.14 11.19
N PRO A 36 -20.31 -22.02 12.18
CA PRO A 36 -19.50 -23.22 11.94
C PRO A 36 -20.01 -24.01 10.73
N GLY A 37 -19.10 -24.35 9.82
CA GLY A 37 -19.39 -24.98 8.54
C GLY A 37 -19.26 -24.04 7.34
N ASP A 38 -19.32 -22.72 7.54
CA ASP A 38 -19.16 -21.76 6.45
C ASP A 38 -17.76 -21.80 5.86
N GLU A 39 -17.68 -21.56 4.54
CA GLU A 39 -16.43 -21.46 3.81
C GLU A 39 -16.18 -20.02 3.42
N LEU A 40 -15.01 -19.50 3.82
CA LEU A 40 -14.60 -18.11 3.62
C LEU A 40 -13.26 -18.06 2.87
N SER A 41 -13.05 -16.97 2.14
CA SER A 41 -11.74 -16.71 1.51
C SER A 41 -10.70 -16.39 2.58
N VAL A 42 -9.57 -17.08 2.52
CA VAL A 42 -8.47 -16.92 3.47
C VAL A 42 -7.12 -16.80 2.74
N GLY A 43 -6.12 -16.28 3.44
CA GLY A 43 -4.75 -16.20 2.93
C GLY A 43 -3.74 -16.19 4.08
N LEU A 44 -2.51 -16.58 3.79
CA LEU A 44 -1.38 -16.44 4.70
C LEU A 44 -0.56 -15.23 4.27
N ILE A 45 -0.24 -14.34 5.19
CA ILE A 45 0.61 -13.17 4.89
C ILE A 45 1.95 -13.65 4.33
N GLY A 46 2.32 -13.15 3.15
CA GLY A 46 3.52 -13.57 2.41
C GLY A 46 3.40 -14.93 1.71
N GLY A 47 2.25 -15.59 1.81
CA GLY A 47 2.00 -16.93 1.26
C GLY A 47 0.82 -16.98 0.29
N ALA A 48 0.24 -18.17 0.15
CA ALA A 48 -0.85 -18.45 -0.76
C ALA A 48 -2.22 -17.96 -0.24
N LEU A 49 -3.15 -17.84 -1.15
CA LEU A 49 -4.59 -17.67 -0.94
C LEU A 49 -5.29 -19.03 -0.98
N GLY A 50 -6.52 -19.08 -0.44
CA GLY A 50 -7.34 -20.28 -0.52
C GLY A 50 -8.69 -20.12 0.17
N HIS A 51 -9.18 -21.21 0.72
CA HIS A 51 -10.43 -21.29 1.43
C HIS A 51 -10.22 -21.78 2.85
N GLY A 52 -11.01 -21.25 3.78
CA GLY A 52 -11.02 -21.67 5.17
C GLY A 52 -12.42 -22.06 5.59
N ARG A 53 -12.61 -23.28 6.06
CA ARG A 53 -13.85 -23.74 6.67
C ARG A 53 -13.87 -23.43 8.15
N LEU A 54 -14.83 -22.63 8.57
CA LEU A 54 -15.00 -22.24 9.97
C LEU A 54 -15.39 -23.47 10.80
N GLN A 55 -14.61 -23.80 11.81
CA GLN A 55 -14.85 -24.93 12.71
C GLN A 55 -15.57 -24.47 13.98
N SER A 56 -15.11 -23.38 14.57
CA SER A 56 -15.71 -22.79 15.77
C SER A 56 -15.55 -21.26 15.74
N LEU A 57 -16.48 -20.58 16.37
CA LEU A 57 -16.50 -19.13 16.55
C LEU A 57 -17.08 -18.81 17.93
N ASP A 58 -16.23 -18.31 18.83
CA ASP A 58 -16.61 -17.89 20.18
C ASP A 58 -15.94 -16.56 20.56
N ASP A 59 -16.07 -16.13 21.80
CA ASP A 59 -15.53 -14.85 22.26
C ASP A 59 -14.00 -14.80 22.31
N THR A 60 -13.35 -15.94 22.28
CA THR A 60 -11.89 -16.07 22.35
C THR A 60 -11.23 -16.17 20.98
N GLY A 61 -11.98 -16.57 19.94
CA GLY A 61 -11.43 -16.71 18.61
C GLY A 61 -12.31 -17.45 17.61
N ALA A 62 -11.76 -17.62 16.43
CA ALA A 62 -12.35 -18.42 15.36
C ALA A 62 -11.31 -19.40 14.83
N ILE A 63 -11.64 -20.69 14.80
CA ILE A 63 -10.78 -21.74 14.25
C ILE A 63 -11.23 -22.09 12.86
N PHE A 64 -10.27 -22.13 11.93
CA PHE A 64 -10.48 -22.50 10.54
C PHE A 64 -9.63 -23.70 10.16
N THR A 65 -10.19 -24.63 9.39
CA THR A 65 -9.40 -25.57 8.60
C THR A 65 -9.17 -24.92 7.23
N VAL A 66 -7.92 -24.76 6.82
CA VAL A 66 -7.53 -23.99 5.63
C VAL A 66 -6.92 -24.87 4.55
N THR A 67 -7.23 -24.55 3.30
CA THR A 67 -6.55 -25.04 2.11
C THR A 67 -6.03 -23.83 1.34
N LEU A 68 -4.71 -23.70 1.23
CA LEU A 68 -4.01 -22.58 0.59
C LEU A 68 -3.35 -23.08 -0.70
N ASP A 69 -3.99 -22.84 -1.84
CA ASP A 69 -3.65 -23.47 -3.12
C ASP A 69 -3.53 -22.48 -4.30
N ARG A 70 -3.73 -21.18 -4.06
CA ARG A 70 -3.69 -20.16 -5.10
C ARG A 70 -2.62 -19.10 -4.82
N ASN A 71 -1.92 -18.69 -5.86
CA ASN A 71 -1.01 -17.56 -5.77
C ASN A 71 -1.78 -16.24 -5.63
N PRO A 72 -1.26 -15.27 -4.87
CA PRO A 72 -1.82 -13.92 -4.86
C PRO A 72 -1.61 -13.21 -6.20
N PRO A 73 -2.35 -12.11 -6.46
CA PRO A 73 -2.16 -11.29 -7.65
C PRO A 73 -0.71 -10.82 -7.78
N ALA A 74 -0.24 -10.67 -9.03
CA ALA A 74 1.06 -10.08 -9.30
C ALA A 74 1.12 -8.62 -8.79
N PRO A 75 2.24 -8.20 -8.19
CA PRO A 75 2.42 -6.81 -7.78
C PRO A 75 2.46 -5.87 -8.98
N LEU A 76 2.02 -4.63 -8.80
CA LEU A 76 2.32 -3.59 -9.78
C LEU A 76 3.84 -3.35 -9.82
N PRO A 77 4.43 -3.20 -11.03
CA PRO A 77 5.86 -2.98 -11.18
C PRO A 77 6.26 -1.52 -10.84
N VAL A 78 5.80 -1.03 -9.70
CA VAL A 78 5.99 0.36 -9.28
C VAL A 78 6.69 0.47 -7.93
N HIS A 79 7.65 1.41 -7.84
CA HIS A 79 8.13 1.99 -6.61
C HIS A 79 7.49 3.37 -6.45
N LEU A 80 6.59 3.51 -5.49
CA LEU A 80 5.90 4.78 -5.23
C LEU A 80 6.67 5.62 -4.22
N LEU A 81 7.14 6.79 -4.64
CA LEU A 81 7.71 7.82 -3.80
C LEU A 81 6.61 8.85 -3.51
N LEU A 82 6.06 8.82 -2.30
CA LEU A 82 4.94 9.68 -1.93
C LEU A 82 5.35 10.65 -0.84
N ALA A 83 5.19 11.94 -1.07
CA ALA A 83 5.31 12.92 0.00
C ALA A 83 4.34 12.58 1.13
N LEU A 84 4.82 12.60 2.40
CA LEU A 84 4.02 12.15 3.55
C LEU A 84 2.68 12.90 3.61
N PRO A 85 1.54 12.18 3.47
CA PRO A 85 0.23 12.80 3.53
C PRO A 85 -0.09 13.31 4.93
N ARG A 86 -1.13 14.13 5.05
CA ARG A 86 -1.69 14.51 6.35
C ARG A 86 -2.06 13.28 7.17
N PRO A 87 -1.85 13.27 8.50
CA PRO A 87 -2.06 12.09 9.34
C PRO A 87 -3.43 11.42 9.15
N ARG A 88 -4.51 12.20 9.08
CA ARG A 88 -5.87 11.67 8.84
C ARG A 88 -6.10 11.06 7.46
N MET A 89 -5.21 11.33 6.50
CA MET A 89 -5.27 10.78 5.15
C MET A 89 -4.35 9.58 4.98
N LEU A 90 -3.33 9.45 5.85
CA LEU A 90 -2.31 8.41 5.74
C LEU A 90 -2.90 7.00 5.76
N ALA A 91 -3.78 6.71 6.71
CA ALA A 91 -4.47 5.43 6.85
C ALA A 91 -5.13 5.00 5.52
N ARG A 92 -6.01 5.86 5.01
CA ARG A 92 -6.73 5.62 3.75
C ARG A 92 -5.77 5.51 2.56
N THR A 93 -4.71 6.31 2.53
CA THR A 93 -3.71 6.24 1.45
C THR A 93 -2.98 4.90 1.47
N LEU A 94 -2.56 4.41 2.64
CA LEU A 94 -1.93 3.10 2.79
C LEU A 94 -2.84 1.96 2.32
N GLU A 95 -4.11 1.99 2.73
CA GLU A 95 -5.11 1.01 2.31
C GLU A 95 -5.30 1.02 0.78
N HIS A 96 -5.43 2.19 0.16
CA HIS A 96 -5.66 2.31 -1.28
C HIS A 96 -4.44 1.88 -2.10
N VAL A 97 -3.23 2.33 -1.77
CA VAL A 97 -2.03 1.94 -2.54
C VAL A 97 -1.76 0.45 -2.41
N THR A 98 -2.01 -0.13 -1.24
CA THR A 98 -1.90 -1.56 -1.02
C THR A 98 -2.91 -2.34 -1.85
N ALA A 99 -4.18 -1.91 -1.82
CA ALA A 99 -5.25 -2.53 -2.60
C ALA A 99 -5.03 -2.44 -4.12
N LEU A 100 -4.33 -1.41 -4.59
CA LEU A 100 -3.92 -1.27 -5.98
C LEU A 100 -2.70 -2.12 -6.37
N GLY A 101 -2.09 -2.84 -5.43
CA GLY A 101 -0.98 -3.76 -5.72
C GLY A 101 0.41 -3.14 -5.62
N VAL A 102 0.55 -1.92 -5.07
CA VAL A 102 1.87 -1.33 -4.77
C VAL A 102 2.56 -2.13 -3.68
N LYS A 103 3.83 -2.57 -3.92
CA LYS A 103 4.63 -3.35 -2.96
C LYS A 103 5.88 -2.62 -2.48
N GLN A 104 6.24 -1.52 -3.13
CA GLN A 104 7.34 -0.64 -2.71
C GLN A 104 6.81 0.78 -2.51
N LEU A 105 6.79 1.27 -1.27
CA LEU A 105 6.33 2.60 -0.92
C LEU A 105 7.41 3.32 -0.10
N THR A 106 7.81 4.49 -0.55
CA THR A 106 8.66 5.40 0.23
C THR A 106 7.85 6.65 0.59
N LEU A 107 7.64 6.87 1.88
CA LEU A 107 7.06 8.09 2.41
C LEU A 107 8.19 9.10 2.68
N LEU A 108 8.17 10.24 2.00
CA LEU A 108 9.26 11.19 2.06
C LEU A 108 8.85 12.56 2.58
N HIS A 109 9.79 13.26 3.24
CA HIS A 109 9.63 14.65 3.62
C HIS A 109 9.95 15.56 2.43
N THR A 110 9.07 16.53 2.18
CA THR A 110 9.26 17.57 1.20
C THR A 110 8.99 18.94 1.84
N ARG A 111 9.34 20.03 1.19
CA ARG A 111 9.24 21.39 1.74
C ARG A 111 7.86 21.76 2.25
N ARG A 112 6.82 21.23 1.61
CA ARG A 112 5.40 21.51 1.93
C ARG A 112 4.74 20.45 2.80
N VAL A 113 5.50 19.48 3.29
CA VAL A 113 5.07 18.54 4.34
C VAL A 113 5.34 19.16 5.69
N GLU A 114 4.35 19.21 6.57
CA GLU A 114 4.52 19.75 7.92
C GLU A 114 5.38 18.78 8.77
N LYS A 115 6.35 19.33 9.53
CA LYS A 115 7.22 18.51 10.40
C LYS A 115 6.44 17.72 11.44
N SER A 116 5.33 18.25 11.90
CA SER A 116 4.43 17.59 12.88
C SER A 116 3.83 16.27 12.37
N TYR A 117 3.70 16.08 11.03
CA TYR A 117 3.19 14.82 10.48
C TYR A 117 4.08 13.63 10.81
N TRP A 118 5.41 13.86 10.91
CA TRP A 118 6.37 12.83 11.29
C TRP A 118 6.28 12.40 12.76
N GLN A 119 5.59 13.15 13.58
CA GLN A 119 5.34 12.84 15.00
C GLN A 119 3.97 12.18 15.20
N SER A 120 3.25 11.93 14.13
CA SER A 120 1.90 11.35 14.20
C SER A 120 1.95 9.92 14.75
N PRO A 121 1.04 9.56 15.69
CA PRO A 121 0.85 8.17 16.08
C PRO A 121 0.45 7.23 14.93
N GLU A 122 -0.03 7.78 13.82
CA GLU A 122 -0.39 6.99 12.63
C GLU A 122 0.83 6.39 11.92
N LEU A 123 2.05 6.85 12.24
CA LEU A 123 3.30 6.34 11.67
C LEU A 123 3.92 5.19 12.50
N THR A 124 3.29 4.77 13.60
CA THR A 124 3.81 3.61 14.33
C THR A 124 3.77 2.35 13.45
N PRO A 125 4.76 1.45 13.59
CA PRO A 125 4.83 0.24 12.77
C PRO A 125 3.54 -0.59 12.82
N GLU A 126 2.91 -0.67 13.99
CA GLU A 126 1.67 -1.42 14.22
C GLU A 126 0.50 -0.84 13.42
N LYS A 127 0.33 0.49 13.44
CA LYS A 127 -0.74 1.16 12.69
C LYS A 127 -0.52 1.09 11.19
N VAL A 128 0.71 1.36 10.75
CA VAL A 128 1.06 1.20 9.33
C VAL A 128 0.76 -0.21 8.86
N ARG A 129 1.27 -1.24 9.58
CA ARG A 129 0.99 -2.64 9.26
C ARG A 129 -0.51 -2.94 9.24
N HIS A 130 -1.27 -2.42 10.20
CA HIS A 130 -2.72 -2.60 10.26
C HIS A 130 -3.41 -2.10 8.98
N HIS A 131 -3.10 -0.88 8.52
CA HIS A 131 -3.70 -0.31 7.30
C HIS A 131 -3.26 -1.05 6.03
N LEU A 132 -2.02 -1.54 5.97
CA LEU A 132 -1.57 -2.38 4.86
C LEU A 132 -2.37 -3.69 4.82
N ILE A 133 -2.61 -4.33 5.96
CA ILE A 133 -3.42 -5.56 6.05
C ILE A 133 -4.85 -5.30 5.59
N LEU A 134 -5.49 -4.20 6.02
CA LEU A 134 -6.83 -3.84 5.54
C LEU A 134 -6.90 -3.67 4.02
N GLY A 135 -5.87 -3.06 3.42
CA GLY A 135 -5.74 -2.95 1.98
C GLY A 135 -5.61 -4.30 1.27
N LEU A 136 -4.80 -5.22 1.84
CA LEU A 136 -4.66 -6.59 1.33
C LEU A 136 -5.97 -7.38 1.42
N GLU A 137 -6.65 -7.32 2.55
CA GLU A 137 -7.93 -8.00 2.78
C GLU A 137 -9.02 -7.52 1.82
N GLN A 138 -9.00 -6.23 1.47
CA GLN A 138 -9.90 -5.66 0.49
C GLN A 138 -9.60 -6.18 -0.93
N ALA A 139 -8.31 -6.27 -1.30
CA ALA A 139 -7.85 -6.63 -2.64
C ALA A 139 -7.69 -8.13 -2.87
N ARG A 140 -7.89 -8.95 -1.85
CA ARG A 140 -7.58 -10.40 -1.86
C ARG A 140 -6.13 -10.68 -2.24
N ASP A 141 -5.22 -10.03 -1.53
CA ASP A 141 -3.77 -10.16 -1.71
C ASP A 141 -3.12 -10.54 -0.37
N THR A 142 -1.94 -11.15 -0.42
CA THR A 142 -1.21 -11.62 0.76
C THR A 142 0.16 -10.97 0.93
N HIS A 143 0.69 -10.32 -0.10
CA HIS A 143 2.02 -9.74 -0.07
C HIS A 143 2.02 -8.34 0.56
N LEU A 144 2.52 -8.21 1.77
CA LEU A 144 2.68 -6.92 2.44
C LEU A 144 3.63 -6.00 1.66
N PRO A 145 3.24 -4.74 1.42
CA PRO A 145 4.16 -3.72 0.94
C PRO A 145 5.32 -3.47 1.92
N SER A 146 6.52 -3.23 1.37
CA SER A 146 7.59 -2.60 2.13
C SER A 146 7.36 -1.10 2.17
N VAL A 147 7.39 -0.50 3.38
CA VAL A 147 7.24 0.94 3.58
C VAL A 147 8.53 1.50 4.18
N THR A 148 9.15 2.43 3.46
CA THR A 148 10.36 3.13 3.90
C THR A 148 10.01 4.58 4.27
N PHE A 149 10.62 5.07 5.33
CA PHE A 149 10.42 6.43 5.81
C PHE A 149 11.66 7.27 5.56
N GLU A 150 11.49 8.37 4.84
CA GLU A 150 12.58 9.29 4.45
C GLU A 150 12.32 10.72 4.96
N PRO A 151 12.63 10.99 6.24
CA PRO A 151 12.37 12.29 6.86
C PRO A 151 13.32 13.39 6.41
N ARG A 152 14.30 13.09 5.56
CA ARG A 152 15.29 14.05 5.03
C ARG A 152 15.37 13.93 3.50
N PHE A 153 14.78 14.88 2.79
CA PHE A 153 14.71 14.89 1.33
C PHE A 153 16.08 14.79 0.67
N LYS A 154 17.00 15.72 0.98
CA LYS A 154 18.28 15.82 0.29
C LYS A 154 19.13 14.55 0.41
N PRO A 155 19.39 13.97 1.59
CA PRO A 155 20.15 12.73 1.70
C PRO A 155 19.46 11.53 1.00
N PHE A 156 18.12 11.51 0.93
CA PHE A 156 17.42 10.46 0.18
C PHE A 156 17.68 10.61 -1.32
N ILE A 157 17.46 11.80 -1.87
CA ILE A 157 17.58 12.05 -3.31
C ILE A 157 19.04 11.89 -3.78
N GLU A 158 20.02 12.38 -3.01
CA GLU A 158 21.41 12.40 -3.46
C GLU A 158 22.15 11.08 -3.21
N ASP A 159 21.87 10.40 -2.09
CA ASP A 159 22.68 9.26 -1.65
C ASP A 159 22.00 7.89 -1.85
N ARG A 160 20.67 7.82 -1.70
CA ARG A 160 19.94 6.53 -1.65
C ARG A 160 19.10 6.22 -2.87
N LEU A 161 18.39 7.22 -3.40
CA LEU A 161 17.50 7.04 -4.53
C LEU A 161 18.24 6.60 -5.82
N PRO A 162 19.44 7.13 -6.16
CA PRO A 162 20.10 6.75 -7.41
C PRO A 162 20.30 5.24 -7.58
N ALA A 163 20.67 4.54 -6.50
CA ALA A 163 20.85 3.10 -6.53
C ALA A 163 19.54 2.30 -6.78
N GLN A 164 18.39 2.93 -6.56
CA GLN A 164 17.06 2.32 -6.69
C GLN A 164 16.42 2.56 -8.07
N LEU A 165 17.04 3.37 -8.94
CA LEU A 165 16.48 3.76 -10.23
C LEU A 165 16.88 2.82 -11.38
N SER A 166 17.89 1.97 -11.18
CA SER A 166 18.39 1.08 -12.22
C SER A 166 17.28 0.19 -12.79
N GLY A 167 17.14 0.19 -14.13
CA GLY A 167 16.13 -0.61 -14.83
C GLY A 167 14.68 -0.15 -14.62
N ARG A 168 14.46 1.09 -14.19
CA ARG A 168 13.14 1.68 -13.96
C ARG A 168 12.97 2.96 -14.73
N ARG A 169 11.81 3.19 -15.29
CA ARG A 169 11.41 4.49 -15.79
C ARG A 169 11.07 5.41 -14.62
N ALA A 170 11.67 6.57 -14.55
CA ALA A 170 11.48 7.50 -13.44
C ALA A 170 10.51 8.61 -13.85
N LEU A 171 9.40 8.75 -13.13
CA LEU A 171 8.34 9.74 -13.39
C LEU A 171 8.08 10.61 -12.18
N ILE A 172 7.96 11.92 -12.37
CA ILE A 172 7.49 12.85 -11.36
C ILE A 172 6.15 13.45 -11.78
N ALA A 173 5.10 13.19 -11.00
CA ALA A 173 3.78 13.73 -11.24
C ALA A 173 3.65 15.13 -10.62
N HIS A 174 3.50 16.14 -11.46
CA HIS A 174 3.37 17.51 -11.00
C HIS A 174 2.44 18.31 -11.96
N PRO A 175 1.49 19.13 -11.46
CA PRO A 175 0.73 20.04 -12.28
C PRO A 175 1.65 21.00 -13.04
N GLY A 176 1.30 21.29 -14.30
CA GLY A 176 2.07 22.22 -15.14
C GLY A 176 3.25 21.59 -15.91
N MET A 177 3.50 20.28 -15.78
CA MET A 177 4.43 19.59 -16.67
C MET A 177 3.89 19.56 -18.11
N ALA A 178 4.80 19.48 -19.09
CA ALA A 178 4.42 19.51 -20.50
C ALA A 178 3.87 18.17 -21.00
N THR A 179 4.33 17.05 -20.40
CA THR A 179 4.03 15.71 -20.88
C THR A 179 2.86 15.07 -20.14
N THR A 180 1.90 14.56 -20.88
CA THR A 180 0.79 13.78 -20.30
C THR A 180 1.32 12.44 -19.78
N CYS A 181 0.86 12.02 -18.60
CA CYS A 181 1.20 10.71 -18.03
C CYS A 181 0.93 9.58 -19.04
N PRO A 182 1.88 8.70 -19.30
CA PRO A 182 1.71 7.56 -20.22
C PRO A 182 0.64 6.58 -19.75
N ARG A 183 0.33 5.60 -20.59
CA ARG A 183 -0.68 4.56 -20.32
C ARG A 183 -0.12 3.18 -20.61
N GLY A 184 -0.52 2.17 -19.81
CA GLY A 184 -0.28 0.77 -20.09
C GLY A 184 1.21 0.44 -20.23
N LEU A 185 2.01 0.82 -19.22
CA LEU A 185 3.44 0.52 -19.20
C LEU A 185 3.68 -0.92 -18.74
N ASP A 186 4.49 -1.66 -19.49
CA ASP A 186 4.91 -3.02 -19.13
C ASP A 186 6.27 -3.04 -18.41
N GLU A 187 6.88 -1.86 -18.21
CA GLU A 187 8.20 -1.70 -17.59
C GLU A 187 8.09 -1.27 -16.11
N PRO A 188 9.09 -1.58 -15.28
CA PRO A 188 9.13 -1.06 -13.91
C PRO A 188 9.23 0.46 -13.87
N VAL A 189 8.43 1.08 -12.98
CA VAL A 189 8.35 2.54 -12.83
C VAL A 189 8.75 2.95 -11.42
N THR A 190 9.47 4.06 -11.29
CA THR A 190 9.56 4.83 -10.03
C THR A 190 8.73 6.10 -10.19
N LEU A 191 7.65 6.22 -9.42
CA LEU A 191 6.70 7.33 -9.51
C LEU A 191 6.79 8.22 -8.27
N ALA A 192 7.16 9.49 -8.46
CA ALA A 192 7.17 10.49 -7.41
C ALA A 192 5.90 11.35 -7.44
N ILE A 193 5.22 11.48 -6.28
CA ILE A 193 4.00 12.28 -6.09
C ILE A 193 4.22 13.22 -4.91
N GLY A 194 3.99 14.52 -5.12
CA GLY A 194 4.13 15.56 -4.10
C GLY A 194 2.99 15.62 -3.08
N PRO A 195 3.12 16.47 -2.06
CA PRO A 195 2.06 16.74 -1.09
C PRO A 195 0.94 17.59 -1.73
N GLU A 196 -0.09 17.91 -0.96
CA GLU A 196 -1.24 18.70 -1.42
C GLU A 196 -0.85 20.05 -2.05
N GLY A 197 0.24 20.66 -1.59
CA GLY A 197 0.80 21.88 -2.19
C GLY A 197 1.71 21.64 -3.40
N GLY A 198 1.96 20.39 -3.79
CA GLY A 198 2.92 19.99 -4.81
C GLY A 198 4.38 20.11 -4.38
N PHE A 199 5.30 19.70 -5.23
CA PHE A 199 6.73 19.91 -5.05
C PHE A 199 7.09 21.40 -5.26
N VAL A 200 8.16 21.86 -4.62
CA VAL A 200 8.74 23.16 -4.93
C VAL A 200 9.74 23.03 -6.09
N PRO A 201 10.08 24.13 -6.82
CA PRO A 201 10.96 24.07 -7.98
C PRO A 201 12.27 23.32 -7.72
N TYR A 202 12.93 23.61 -6.60
CA TYR A 202 14.15 22.92 -6.20
C TYR A 202 13.99 21.38 -6.13
N GLU A 203 12.84 20.90 -5.63
CA GLU A 203 12.59 19.45 -5.52
C GLU A 203 12.38 18.84 -6.90
N VAL A 204 11.65 19.52 -7.77
CA VAL A 204 11.47 19.10 -9.17
C VAL A 204 12.81 19.00 -9.87
N GLU A 205 13.65 20.06 -9.80
CA GLU A 205 15.00 20.08 -10.38
C GLU A 205 15.87 18.93 -9.88
N ARG A 206 15.75 18.56 -8.57
CA ARG A 206 16.50 17.42 -8.02
C ARG A 206 16.06 16.09 -8.60
N PHE A 207 14.75 15.88 -8.77
CA PHE A 207 14.24 14.70 -9.43
C PHE A 207 14.63 14.65 -10.91
N GLU A 208 14.51 15.76 -11.64
CA GLU A 208 14.89 15.85 -13.06
C GLU A 208 16.38 15.58 -13.26
N ALA A 209 17.24 16.07 -12.37
CA ALA A 209 18.68 15.79 -12.38
C ALA A 209 19.01 14.29 -12.23
N LEU A 210 18.10 13.50 -11.67
CA LEU A 210 18.19 12.03 -11.59
C LEU A 210 17.50 11.31 -12.78
N GLY A 211 17.02 12.05 -13.78
CA GLY A 211 16.38 11.49 -14.96
C GLY A 211 14.88 11.26 -14.82
N PHE A 212 14.22 11.86 -13.83
CA PHE A 212 12.76 11.80 -13.76
C PHE A 212 12.13 12.64 -14.86
N GLU A 213 11.20 12.04 -15.59
CA GLU A 213 10.36 12.71 -16.58
C GLU A 213 9.14 13.33 -15.90
N GLY A 214 8.90 14.64 -16.10
CA GLY A 214 7.74 15.34 -15.57
C GLY A 214 6.46 14.94 -16.32
N VAL A 215 5.42 14.53 -15.57
CA VAL A 215 4.13 14.12 -16.16
C VAL A 215 2.93 14.77 -15.44
N HIS A 216 1.83 14.94 -16.18
CA HIS A 216 0.56 15.46 -15.64
C HIS A 216 -0.65 14.61 -16.04
N LEU A 217 -1.76 14.76 -15.32
CA LEU A 217 -3.06 14.09 -15.60
C LEU A 217 -4.08 15.01 -16.30
N GLY A 218 -3.66 16.16 -16.79
CA GLY A 218 -4.52 17.17 -17.39
C GLY A 218 -4.52 18.47 -16.57
N GLU A 219 -5.43 19.38 -16.90
CA GLU A 219 -5.46 20.73 -16.34
C GLU A 219 -6.05 20.81 -14.92
N ARG A 220 -6.81 19.78 -14.51
CA ARG A 220 -7.47 19.76 -13.20
C ARG A 220 -6.52 19.36 -12.11
N ILE A 221 -6.46 20.15 -11.04
CA ILE A 221 -5.72 19.82 -9.83
C ILE A 221 -6.51 18.76 -9.05
N LEU A 222 -5.87 17.63 -8.76
CA LEU A 222 -6.44 16.53 -8.00
C LEU A 222 -5.92 16.55 -6.57
N ARG A 223 -6.71 16.03 -5.64
CA ARG A 223 -6.20 15.68 -4.31
C ARG A 223 -5.19 14.54 -4.42
N VAL A 224 -4.25 14.47 -3.48
CA VAL A 224 -3.16 13.48 -3.50
C VAL A 224 -3.69 12.05 -3.63
N GLU A 225 -4.66 11.66 -2.82
CA GLU A 225 -5.26 10.31 -2.85
C GLU A 225 -5.93 9.99 -4.20
N THR A 226 -6.54 11.00 -4.83
CA THR A 226 -7.13 10.86 -6.16
C THR A 226 -6.04 10.76 -7.23
N ALA A 227 -5.01 11.59 -7.13
CA ALA A 227 -3.88 11.59 -8.07
C ALA A 227 -3.13 10.26 -8.03
N VAL A 228 -2.87 9.71 -6.83
CA VAL A 228 -2.24 8.39 -6.67
C VAL A 228 -3.02 7.33 -7.41
N THR A 229 -4.33 7.22 -7.14
CA THR A 229 -5.19 6.21 -7.78
C THR A 229 -5.24 6.40 -9.29
N ALA A 230 -5.44 7.63 -9.76
CA ALA A 230 -5.55 7.93 -11.18
C ALA A 230 -4.24 7.68 -11.95
N LEU A 231 -3.08 8.01 -11.35
CA LEU A 231 -1.77 7.76 -11.94
C LEU A 231 -1.48 6.27 -12.04
N LEU A 232 -1.70 5.50 -10.96
CA LEU A 232 -1.47 4.06 -10.96
C LEU A 232 -2.37 3.34 -11.97
N ALA A 233 -3.67 3.63 -11.97
CA ALA A 233 -4.62 3.04 -12.93
C ALA A 233 -4.40 3.48 -14.39
N ARG A 234 -3.67 4.58 -14.62
CA ARG A 234 -3.31 5.03 -15.96
C ARG A 234 -2.03 4.40 -16.46
N LEU A 235 -1.06 4.22 -15.55
CA LEU A 235 0.26 3.67 -15.88
C LEU A 235 0.18 2.17 -16.19
N PHE A 236 -0.69 1.46 -15.46
CA PHE A 236 -0.83 0.00 -15.51
C PHE A 236 -2.29 -0.40 -15.75
#